data_a18bd17eff1e83b472df44d80df31868
#
_entry.id   a18bd17eff1e83b472df44d80df31868
#
_cell.length_a   1.000
_cell.length_b   1.000
_cell.length_c   1.000
_cell.angle_alpha   90.00
_cell.angle_beta   90.00
_cell.angle_gamma   90.00
#
_symmetry.space_group_name_H-M   'P 1'
#
loop_
_entity.id
_entity.type
_entity.pdbx_description
1 polymer ?
#
loop_
_entity_poly.entity_id
_entity_poly.type
_entity_poly.pdbx_seq_one_letter_code
_entity_poly.pdbx_strand_id
1 'polypeptide(L)'
;MSTTPPTFLQALKRIGIGGLLSLTLLSAQARTPLVLMTDFGQVDGAVSAMRGVAFGVDGGLNVSDLTHQIPGYDIWTGAYRLYQTTNYWPSGTVFVTVVDPGVGTERKSVVLKTRSGQFYVGPNNGLYTLIAERDGVEALREIDEKVNRLPGSGESYTFHGRDVYAYTGARLASGQISFEQVGPALDATSLVRIAYQPATLQDTQAQGNIPVLDDNYGNVWTNIPKSMLNAWQLKVGDRLALRIFKGQRLVARVIAPFANSFGDVPPGKPLAYFNSLMNLSVALNQGNFAKVYKVESGADWRIEVRKLR
;
A
#
# COMPACT_ATOMS: atom_id res chain seq x y z
N MET A 1 17.59 -44.77 -84.55
CA MET A 1 18.66 -44.74 -83.56
C MET A 1 18.31 -43.64 -82.57
N SER A 2 17.71 -44.06 -81.43
CA SER A 2 17.17 -43.21 -80.43
C SER A 2 18.16 -43.13 -79.27
N THR A 3 18.53 -41.95 -78.82
CA THR A 3 19.30 -41.72 -77.59
C THR A 3 18.53 -40.77 -76.71
N THR A 4 17.89 -41.31 -75.69
CA THR A 4 17.24 -40.60 -74.61
C THR A 4 18.30 -40.01 -73.64
N PRO A 5 18.20 -38.75 -73.19
CA PRO A 5 19.07 -38.21 -72.14
C PRO A 5 18.59 -38.62 -70.71
N PRO A 6 19.51 -38.76 -69.77
CA PRO A 6 19.16 -39.22 -68.41
C PRO A 6 18.51 -38.10 -67.59
N THR A 7 17.54 -38.56 -66.77
CA THR A 7 16.73 -37.80 -65.88
C THR A 7 17.51 -37.13 -64.73
N PHE A 8 17.11 -35.91 -64.45
CA PHE A 8 17.65 -34.96 -63.44
C PHE A 8 17.24 -35.31 -61.98
N LEU A 9 17.38 -36.56 -61.58
CA LEU A 9 16.87 -37.02 -60.27
C LEU A 9 17.90 -37.76 -59.40
N GLN A 10 19.19 -37.45 -59.51
CA GLN A 10 20.22 -38.06 -58.65
C GLN A 10 21.31 -37.12 -58.08
N ALA A 11 20.97 -35.90 -57.70
CA ALA A 11 21.93 -34.99 -57.06
C ALA A 11 21.37 -34.25 -55.84
N LEU A 12 20.58 -34.93 -54.98
CA LEU A 12 20.10 -34.35 -53.71
C LEU A 12 20.23 -35.36 -52.55
N LYS A 13 21.44 -35.90 -52.41
CA LYS A 13 21.80 -36.60 -51.16
C LYS A 13 23.23 -36.19 -50.79
N ARG A 14 23.35 -35.24 -49.88
CA ARG A 14 24.44 -34.96 -48.92
C ARG A 14 24.60 -33.47 -48.69
N ILE A 15 23.68 -32.83 -47.98
CA ILE A 15 24.04 -31.73 -47.09
C ILE A 15 23.19 -31.92 -45.84
N GLY A 16 23.67 -32.74 -44.91
CA GLY A 16 23.19 -32.83 -43.55
C GLY A 16 23.93 -31.77 -42.73
N ILE A 17 23.40 -30.59 -42.66
CA ILE A 17 23.78 -29.61 -41.62
C ILE A 17 22.63 -29.57 -40.63
N GLY A 18 22.73 -30.42 -39.62
CA GLY A 18 21.93 -30.36 -38.41
C GLY A 18 22.38 -29.16 -37.56
N GLY A 19 21.98 -27.98 -37.94
CA GLY A 19 22.04 -26.82 -37.06
C GLY A 19 20.84 -26.88 -36.12
N LEU A 20 21.01 -27.49 -34.93
CA LEU A 20 20.09 -27.22 -33.83
C LEU A 20 20.24 -25.73 -33.45
N LEU A 21 19.36 -24.89 -33.98
CA LEU A 21 19.12 -23.58 -33.41
C LEU A 21 18.49 -23.82 -32.05
N SER A 22 19.29 -23.83 -30.99
CA SER A 22 18.80 -23.67 -29.60
C SER A 22 18.19 -22.26 -29.50
N LEU A 23 16.89 -22.14 -29.76
CA LEU A 23 16.12 -20.97 -29.34
C LEU A 23 16.14 -21.00 -27.81
N THR A 24 17.10 -20.31 -27.21
CA THR A 24 16.99 -19.85 -25.84
C THR A 24 15.82 -18.89 -25.82
N LEU A 25 14.65 -19.38 -25.44
CA LEU A 25 13.53 -18.54 -25.01
C LEU A 25 14.05 -17.76 -23.77
N LEU A 26 14.60 -16.57 -24.01
CA LEU A 26 14.65 -15.56 -22.96
C LEU A 26 13.19 -15.33 -22.57
N SER A 27 12.75 -15.95 -21.48
CA SER A 27 11.50 -15.59 -20.86
C SER A 27 11.64 -14.11 -20.46
N ALA A 28 11.06 -13.23 -21.27
CA ALA A 28 10.91 -11.84 -20.90
C ALA A 28 10.13 -11.85 -19.57
N GLN A 29 10.83 -11.58 -18.49
CA GLN A 29 10.19 -11.49 -17.17
C GLN A 29 9.15 -10.38 -17.27
N ALA A 30 7.89 -10.73 -17.02
CA ALA A 30 6.80 -9.79 -17.17
C ALA A 30 7.02 -8.62 -16.22
N ARG A 31 7.02 -7.39 -16.77
CA ARG A 31 7.05 -6.17 -15.98
C ARG A 31 5.82 -6.13 -15.08
N THR A 32 6.02 -5.80 -13.83
CA THR A 32 4.93 -5.61 -12.87
C THR A 32 4.67 -4.12 -12.65
N PRO A 33 3.47 -3.72 -12.21
CA PRO A 33 3.20 -2.32 -11.89
C PRO A 33 4.16 -1.80 -10.80
N LEU A 34 4.63 -0.56 -10.98
CA LEU A 34 5.40 0.18 -10.00
C LEU A 34 4.53 1.32 -9.47
N VAL A 35 4.24 1.34 -8.17
CA VAL A 35 3.32 2.31 -7.56
C VAL A 35 4.07 3.14 -6.54
N LEU A 36 4.00 4.47 -6.65
CA LEU A 36 4.71 5.40 -5.79
C LEU A 36 3.76 6.00 -4.73
N MET A 37 4.23 6.10 -3.49
CA MET A 37 3.57 6.82 -2.41
C MET A 37 4.59 7.61 -1.59
N THR A 38 4.35 8.89 -1.35
CA THR A 38 5.26 9.74 -0.55
C THR A 38 4.49 10.79 0.26
N ASP A 39 5.20 11.46 1.17
CA ASP A 39 4.78 12.69 1.84
C ASP A 39 5.42 13.95 1.21
N PHE A 40 5.93 13.87 -0.01
CA PHE A 40 6.67 14.97 -0.66
C PHE A 40 5.77 16.06 -1.25
N GLY A 41 4.48 15.78 -1.42
CA GLY A 41 3.60 16.65 -2.18
C GLY A 41 3.92 16.62 -3.70
N GLN A 42 3.40 17.62 -4.41
CA GLN A 42 3.61 17.78 -5.85
C GLN A 42 4.06 19.21 -6.21
N VAL A 43 4.50 19.98 -5.23
CA VAL A 43 4.89 21.38 -5.43
C VAL A 43 6.27 21.48 -6.07
N ASP A 44 7.17 20.58 -5.73
CA ASP A 44 8.53 20.53 -6.27
C ASP A 44 8.77 19.32 -7.19
N GLY A 45 10.02 19.13 -7.61
CA GLY A 45 10.42 18.08 -8.54
C GLY A 45 10.70 16.72 -7.91
N ALA A 46 10.52 16.50 -6.60
CA ALA A 46 10.95 15.28 -5.91
C ALA A 46 10.29 14.02 -6.49
N VAL A 47 8.96 14.03 -6.65
CA VAL A 47 8.22 12.92 -7.25
C VAL A 47 8.63 12.70 -8.71
N SER A 48 8.79 13.79 -9.47
CA SER A 48 9.26 13.72 -10.86
C SER A 48 10.64 13.08 -10.96
N ALA A 49 11.56 13.40 -10.04
CA ALA A 49 12.88 12.78 -9.99
C ALA A 49 12.81 11.28 -9.71
N MET A 50 11.93 10.82 -8.81
CA MET A 50 11.70 9.38 -8.58
C MET A 50 11.19 8.66 -9.83
N ARG A 51 10.24 9.26 -10.56
CA ARG A 51 9.75 8.73 -11.85
C ARG A 51 10.84 8.71 -12.91
N GLY A 52 11.68 9.75 -12.96
CA GLY A 52 12.83 9.82 -13.88
C GLY A 52 13.83 8.70 -13.62
N VAL A 53 14.11 8.37 -12.35
CA VAL A 53 14.95 7.21 -11.99
C VAL A 53 14.31 5.90 -12.46
N ALA A 54 13.01 5.71 -12.22
CA ALA A 54 12.31 4.51 -12.67
C ALA A 54 12.32 4.37 -14.20
N PHE A 55 12.09 5.46 -14.93
CA PHE A 55 12.19 5.52 -16.39
C PHE A 55 13.60 5.21 -16.89
N GLY A 56 14.63 5.71 -16.20
CA GLY A 56 16.04 5.42 -16.52
C GLY A 56 16.42 3.94 -16.31
N VAL A 57 15.76 3.24 -15.38
CA VAL A 57 15.93 1.79 -15.19
C VAL A 57 15.26 1.02 -16.33
N ASP A 58 14.00 1.31 -16.62
CA ASP A 58 13.24 0.71 -17.72
C ASP A 58 12.10 1.65 -18.15
N GLY A 59 12.25 2.25 -19.34
CA GLY A 59 11.24 3.14 -19.92
C GLY A 59 9.91 2.47 -20.26
N GLY A 60 9.81 1.15 -20.19
CA GLY A 60 8.57 0.40 -20.38
C GLY A 60 7.82 0.05 -19.09
N LEU A 61 8.29 0.54 -17.93
CA LEU A 61 7.57 0.34 -16.67
C LEU A 61 6.24 1.11 -16.63
N ASN A 62 5.20 0.45 -16.15
CA ASN A 62 3.94 1.12 -15.81
C ASN A 62 4.07 1.74 -14.41
N VAL A 63 4.43 3.03 -14.37
CA VAL A 63 4.58 3.79 -13.12
C VAL A 63 3.27 4.50 -12.81
N SER A 64 2.72 4.26 -11.64
CA SER A 64 1.48 4.86 -11.14
C SER A 64 1.69 5.48 -9.77
N ASP A 65 0.79 6.33 -9.33
CA ASP A 65 0.82 6.92 -7.99
C ASP A 65 -0.31 6.38 -7.13
N LEU A 66 -0.01 6.10 -5.86
CA LEU A 66 -1.04 5.92 -4.85
C LEU A 66 -1.47 7.30 -4.33
N THR A 67 -0.54 8.04 -3.78
CA THR A 67 -0.69 9.46 -3.38
C THR A 67 0.67 10.05 -3.01
N HIS A 68 0.81 11.36 -3.15
CA HIS A 68 1.95 12.14 -2.65
C HIS A 68 1.54 13.19 -1.60
N GLN A 69 0.29 13.10 -1.12
CA GLN A 69 -0.31 14.04 -0.18
C GLN A 69 -0.41 13.47 1.25
N ILE A 70 0.46 12.51 1.60
CA ILE A 70 0.59 12.12 3.01
C ILE A 70 1.09 13.35 3.78
N PRO A 71 0.50 13.71 4.93
CA PRO A 71 1.04 14.79 5.75
C PRO A 71 2.51 14.52 6.09
N GLY A 72 3.34 15.55 6.05
CA GLY A 72 4.78 15.43 6.27
C GLY A 72 5.09 14.66 7.54
N TYR A 73 5.93 13.62 7.45
CA TYR A 73 6.35 12.74 8.55
C TYR A 73 5.27 11.85 9.17
N ASP A 74 4.03 11.87 8.67
CA ASP A 74 2.94 11.06 9.23
C ASP A 74 2.98 9.62 8.72
N ILE A 75 3.80 8.80 9.37
CA ILE A 75 3.96 7.37 9.05
C ILE A 75 2.63 6.61 9.20
N TRP A 76 1.81 6.98 10.19
CA TRP A 76 0.54 6.29 10.45
C TRP A 76 -0.47 6.50 9.33
N THR A 77 -0.64 7.75 8.87
CA THR A 77 -1.50 8.03 7.70
C THR A 77 -0.97 7.30 6.46
N GLY A 78 0.35 7.28 6.24
CA GLY A 78 0.96 6.50 5.17
C GLY A 78 0.62 5.00 5.25
N ALA A 79 0.76 4.39 6.42
CA ALA A 79 0.42 2.99 6.66
C ALA A 79 -1.06 2.69 6.36
N TYR A 80 -1.96 3.60 6.74
CA TYR A 80 -3.38 3.42 6.46
C TYR A 80 -3.72 3.58 4.97
N ARG A 81 -3.10 4.53 4.25
CA ARG A 81 -3.33 4.68 2.80
C ARG A 81 -2.86 3.46 2.03
N LEU A 82 -1.78 2.82 2.44
CA LEU A 82 -1.38 1.51 1.89
C LEU A 82 -2.46 0.46 2.17
N TYR A 83 -2.88 0.31 3.42
CA TYR A 83 -3.94 -0.63 3.81
C TYR A 83 -5.22 -0.41 3.01
N GLN A 84 -5.62 0.83 2.80
CA GLN A 84 -6.84 1.22 2.10
C GLN A 84 -6.85 0.81 0.62
N THR A 85 -5.69 0.78 -0.05
CA THR A 85 -5.62 0.78 -1.52
C THR A 85 -4.93 -0.45 -2.12
N THR A 86 -3.95 -1.04 -1.45
CA THR A 86 -3.09 -2.04 -2.08
C THR A 86 -3.76 -3.37 -2.38
N ASN A 87 -4.88 -3.70 -1.72
CA ASN A 87 -5.69 -4.89 -2.03
C ASN A 87 -6.38 -4.84 -3.41
N TYR A 88 -6.44 -3.68 -4.07
CA TYR A 88 -6.96 -3.54 -5.43
C TYR A 88 -5.89 -3.71 -6.51
N TRP A 89 -4.63 -3.88 -6.11
CA TRP A 89 -3.51 -4.08 -7.03
C TRP A 89 -3.17 -5.57 -7.16
N PRO A 90 -2.78 -6.02 -8.36
CA PRO A 90 -2.46 -7.43 -8.58
C PRO A 90 -1.24 -7.89 -7.78
N SER A 91 -1.12 -9.20 -7.58
CA SER A 91 0.11 -9.84 -7.11
C SER A 91 1.29 -9.47 -8.02
N GLY A 92 2.48 -9.36 -7.46
CA GLY A 92 3.68 -8.91 -8.17
C GLY A 92 3.85 -7.39 -8.19
N THR A 93 2.81 -6.59 -7.86
CA THR A 93 2.96 -5.12 -7.79
C THR A 93 4.05 -4.72 -6.79
N VAL A 94 4.89 -3.78 -7.22
CA VAL A 94 5.95 -3.18 -6.39
C VAL A 94 5.50 -1.78 -5.95
N PHE A 95 5.38 -1.58 -4.64
CA PHE A 95 5.06 -0.29 -4.03
C PHE A 95 6.34 0.35 -3.49
N VAL A 96 6.71 1.50 -4.02
CA VAL A 96 7.78 2.35 -3.46
C VAL A 96 7.13 3.39 -2.57
N THR A 97 7.42 3.32 -1.27
CA THR A 97 6.66 4.06 -0.25
C THR A 97 7.62 4.82 0.65
N VAL A 98 7.48 6.14 0.67
CA VAL A 98 8.43 7.03 1.34
C VAL A 98 7.69 8.01 2.24
N VAL A 99 7.62 7.68 3.51
CA VAL A 99 7.34 8.59 4.62
C VAL A 99 8.45 8.31 5.63
N ASP A 100 9.50 9.14 5.60
CA ASP A 100 10.79 8.77 6.17
C ASP A 100 11.44 9.88 6.99
N PRO A 101 10.92 10.18 8.20
CA PRO A 101 11.56 11.15 9.10
C PRO A 101 12.96 10.70 9.57
N GLY A 102 13.32 9.43 9.36
CA GLY A 102 14.63 8.86 9.72
C GLY A 102 15.61 8.73 8.55
N VAL A 103 15.41 9.44 7.43
CA VAL A 103 16.31 9.37 6.29
C VAL A 103 17.75 9.72 6.71
N GLY A 104 18.74 8.94 6.26
CA GLY A 104 20.14 9.11 6.59
C GLY A 104 20.55 8.67 8.00
N THR A 105 19.66 8.06 8.79
CA THR A 105 19.97 7.44 10.09
C THR A 105 20.21 5.93 9.96
N GLU A 106 20.39 5.24 11.08
CA GLU A 106 20.59 3.78 11.12
C GLU A 106 19.31 2.97 10.84
N ARG A 107 18.14 3.62 10.61
CA ARG A 107 16.91 2.89 10.24
C ARG A 107 17.15 2.12 8.94
N LYS A 108 16.79 0.84 8.91
CA LYS A 108 17.00 -0.02 7.74
C LYS A 108 16.12 0.38 6.57
N SER A 109 16.69 0.33 5.36
CA SER A 109 15.95 0.34 4.10
C SER A 109 15.59 -1.10 3.74
N VAL A 110 14.32 -1.39 3.45
CA VAL A 110 13.86 -2.78 3.28
C VAL A 110 12.98 -2.98 2.05
N VAL A 111 12.91 -4.24 1.63
CA VAL A 111 11.83 -4.74 0.78
C VAL A 111 11.08 -5.82 1.56
N LEU A 112 9.81 -5.56 1.83
CA LEU A 112 8.86 -6.52 2.39
C LEU A 112 8.15 -7.24 1.25
N LYS A 113 8.14 -8.58 1.26
CA LYS A 113 7.26 -9.42 0.44
C LYS A 113 6.12 -9.95 1.30
N THR A 114 4.90 -9.72 0.88
CA THR A 114 3.70 -10.22 1.57
C THR A 114 3.26 -11.57 1.02
N ARG A 115 2.47 -12.32 1.79
CA ARG A 115 1.87 -13.59 1.33
C ARG A 115 0.87 -13.40 0.19
N SER A 116 0.34 -12.18 -0.01
CA SER A 116 -0.45 -11.81 -1.18
C SER A 116 0.41 -11.64 -2.46
N GLY A 117 1.73 -11.74 -2.34
CA GLY A 117 2.68 -11.67 -3.45
C GLY A 117 3.04 -10.24 -3.88
N GLN A 118 2.73 -9.22 -3.09
CA GLN A 118 3.10 -7.84 -3.35
C GLN A 118 4.41 -7.48 -2.65
N PHE A 119 5.12 -6.48 -3.19
CA PHE A 119 6.39 -6.00 -2.66
C PHE A 119 6.27 -4.55 -2.20
N TYR A 120 6.87 -4.24 -1.05
CA TYR A 120 6.89 -2.90 -0.47
C TYR A 120 8.33 -2.47 -0.21
N VAL A 121 8.77 -1.42 -0.89
CA VAL A 121 10.15 -0.89 -0.88
C VAL A 121 10.14 0.43 -0.14
N GLY A 122 10.90 0.55 0.94
CA GLY A 122 10.96 1.79 1.73
C GLY A 122 11.59 1.61 3.12
N PRO A 123 11.35 2.58 4.03
CA PRO A 123 11.94 2.56 5.36
C PRO A 123 11.27 1.55 6.29
N ASN A 124 12.06 0.86 7.10
CA ASN A 124 11.56 0.01 8.18
C ASN A 124 11.27 0.86 9.43
N ASN A 125 10.18 1.61 9.43
CA ASN A 125 9.84 2.58 10.47
C ASN A 125 8.38 2.47 10.98
N GLY A 126 7.70 1.37 10.64
CA GLY A 126 6.30 1.15 11.02
C GLY A 126 5.29 1.37 9.87
N LEU A 127 5.73 1.89 8.72
CA LEU A 127 4.87 2.14 7.55
C LEU A 127 4.12 0.89 7.08
N TYR A 128 4.67 -0.30 7.30
CA TYR A 128 4.09 -1.58 6.86
C TYR A 128 3.26 -2.30 7.93
N THR A 129 2.98 -1.66 9.07
CA THR A 129 2.24 -2.27 10.19
C THR A 129 0.94 -2.92 9.73
N LEU A 130 0.05 -2.15 9.10
CA LEU A 130 -1.29 -2.62 8.72
C LEU A 130 -1.26 -3.59 7.53
N ILE A 131 -0.31 -3.45 6.62
CA ILE A 131 -0.09 -4.37 5.51
C ILE A 131 0.38 -5.73 6.03
N ALA A 132 1.34 -5.74 6.94
CA ALA A 132 1.85 -6.97 7.51
C ALA A 132 0.82 -7.72 8.39
N GLU A 133 -0.13 -7.00 8.97
CA GLU A 133 -1.26 -7.59 9.70
C GLU A 133 -2.31 -8.19 8.76
N ARG A 134 -2.68 -7.46 7.70
CA ARG A 134 -3.70 -7.91 6.75
C ARG A 134 -3.21 -9.05 5.86
N ASP A 135 -2.03 -8.90 5.26
CA ASP A 135 -1.55 -9.76 4.19
C ASP A 135 -0.49 -10.78 4.65
N GLY A 136 0.01 -10.63 5.87
CA GLY A 136 1.09 -11.44 6.43
C GLY A 136 2.44 -11.12 5.79
N VAL A 137 3.51 -11.40 6.53
CA VAL A 137 4.89 -11.30 6.03
C VAL A 137 5.28 -12.66 5.46
N GLU A 138 5.65 -12.71 4.17
CA GLU A 138 6.27 -13.87 3.55
C GLU A 138 7.79 -13.83 3.77
N ALA A 139 8.42 -12.69 3.44
CA ALA A 139 9.84 -12.48 3.60
C ALA A 139 10.17 -10.99 3.74
N LEU A 140 11.31 -10.68 4.36
CA LEU A 140 11.85 -9.34 4.54
C LEU A 140 13.34 -9.33 4.17
N ARG A 141 13.77 -8.33 3.41
CA ARG A 141 15.18 -8.14 3.06
C ARG A 141 15.62 -6.71 3.32
N GLU A 142 16.83 -6.55 3.82
CA GLU A 142 17.49 -5.25 3.84
C GLU A 142 18.01 -4.91 2.44
N ILE A 143 17.86 -3.66 2.01
CA ILE A 143 18.41 -3.22 0.73
C ILE A 143 19.92 -3.08 0.87
N ASP A 144 20.69 -3.85 0.09
CA ASP A 144 22.13 -3.64 -0.02
C ASP A 144 22.42 -2.43 -0.91
N GLU A 145 22.65 -1.29 -0.27
CA GLU A 145 22.89 -0.03 -0.96
C GLU A 145 24.19 0.00 -1.78
N LYS A 146 25.12 -0.95 -1.61
CA LYS A 146 26.32 -1.06 -2.45
C LYS A 146 25.99 -1.42 -3.89
N VAL A 147 24.87 -2.14 -4.10
CA VAL A 147 24.44 -2.61 -5.43
C VAL A 147 23.06 -2.07 -5.82
N ASN A 148 22.24 -1.63 -4.87
CA ASN A 148 20.88 -1.16 -5.08
C ASN A 148 20.69 0.32 -4.74
N ARG A 149 21.72 1.13 -4.95
CA ARG A 149 21.67 2.60 -4.93
C ARG A 149 21.94 3.13 -6.35
N LEU A 150 21.23 4.20 -6.71
CA LEU A 150 21.44 4.88 -8.00
C LEU A 150 22.91 5.25 -8.19
N PRO A 151 23.57 4.86 -9.27
CA PRO A 151 24.96 5.22 -9.54
C PRO A 151 25.19 6.73 -9.49
N GLY A 152 26.27 7.13 -8.82
CA GLY A 152 26.66 8.54 -8.66
C GLY A 152 25.93 9.29 -7.53
N SER A 153 25.05 8.65 -6.76
CA SER A 153 24.31 9.28 -5.65
C SER A 153 24.95 9.06 -4.26
N GLY A 154 26.14 8.45 -4.20
CA GLY A 154 26.75 8.02 -2.93
C GLY A 154 27.21 9.11 -1.99
N GLU A 155 27.28 10.38 -2.42
CA GLU A 155 27.68 11.52 -1.62
C GLU A 155 26.51 12.24 -0.92
N SER A 156 25.24 11.84 -1.23
CA SER A 156 24.04 12.41 -0.61
C SER A 156 23.22 11.34 0.08
N TYR A 157 22.84 11.62 1.32
CA TYR A 157 22.03 10.71 2.17
C TYR A 157 20.67 11.28 2.52
N THR A 158 20.23 12.35 1.84
CA THR A 158 18.98 13.05 2.15
C THR A 158 17.83 12.71 1.25
N PHE A 159 18.05 11.92 0.17
CA PHE A 159 16.99 11.59 -0.78
C PHE A 159 16.96 10.09 -1.11
N HIS A 160 16.86 9.22 -0.07
CA HIS A 160 16.72 7.78 -0.24
C HIS A 160 15.49 7.40 -1.07
N GLY A 161 14.43 8.22 -1.07
CA GLY A 161 13.24 8.03 -1.91
C GLY A 161 13.59 7.87 -3.38
N ARG A 162 14.46 8.72 -3.91
CA ARG A 162 14.98 8.67 -5.27
C ARG A 162 16.09 7.65 -5.43
N ASP A 163 17.12 7.73 -4.58
CA ASP A 163 18.42 7.10 -4.81
C ASP A 163 18.43 5.61 -4.43
N VAL A 164 17.61 5.21 -3.47
CA VAL A 164 17.52 3.84 -2.96
C VAL A 164 16.19 3.20 -3.33
N TYR A 165 15.07 3.82 -2.92
CA TYR A 165 13.77 3.15 -3.03
C TYR A 165 13.22 3.10 -4.45
N ALA A 166 13.21 4.24 -5.18
CA ALA A 166 12.75 4.26 -6.56
C ALA A 166 13.66 3.40 -7.47
N TYR A 167 14.97 3.47 -7.25
CA TYR A 167 15.94 2.69 -8.03
C TYR A 167 15.76 1.18 -7.78
N THR A 168 15.72 0.74 -6.52
CA THR A 168 15.51 -0.68 -6.15
C THR A 168 14.16 -1.17 -6.63
N GLY A 169 13.09 -0.40 -6.39
CA GLY A 169 11.73 -0.77 -6.78
C GLY A 169 11.56 -0.91 -8.29
N ALA A 170 12.16 0.00 -9.07
CA ALA A 170 12.10 -0.07 -10.52
C ALA A 170 12.85 -1.30 -11.07
N ARG A 171 14.03 -1.62 -10.53
CA ARG A 171 14.80 -2.82 -10.91
C ARG A 171 14.03 -4.12 -10.57
N LEU A 172 13.35 -4.15 -9.43
CA LEU A 172 12.51 -5.27 -9.02
C LEU A 172 11.29 -5.41 -9.94
N ALA A 173 10.57 -4.30 -10.20
CA ALA A 173 9.38 -4.28 -11.05
C ALA A 173 9.68 -4.62 -12.52
N SER A 174 10.86 -4.24 -13.02
CA SER A 174 11.33 -4.57 -14.39
C SER A 174 11.88 -5.99 -14.51
N GLY A 175 12.11 -6.69 -13.38
CA GLY A 175 12.76 -8.00 -13.37
C GLY A 175 14.28 -7.94 -13.59
N GLN A 176 14.92 -6.77 -13.53
CA GLN A 176 16.38 -6.66 -13.59
C GLN A 176 17.07 -7.26 -12.37
N ILE A 177 16.38 -7.30 -11.23
CA ILE A 177 16.79 -8.04 -10.03
C ILE A 177 15.66 -8.93 -9.54
N SER A 178 16.01 -10.07 -8.95
CA SER A 178 15.07 -10.87 -8.16
C SER A 178 14.95 -10.31 -6.74
N PHE A 179 13.97 -10.79 -5.99
CA PHE A 179 13.82 -10.43 -4.58
C PHE A 179 15.05 -10.80 -3.75
N GLU A 180 15.71 -11.93 -4.07
CA GLU A 180 16.92 -12.41 -3.39
C GLU A 180 18.12 -11.49 -3.61
N GLN A 181 18.16 -10.78 -4.75
CA GLN A 181 19.23 -9.85 -5.11
C GLN A 181 19.07 -8.45 -4.50
N VAL A 182 17.96 -8.21 -3.78
CA VAL A 182 17.77 -6.94 -3.04
C VAL A 182 18.85 -6.78 -1.96
N GLY A 183 19.22 -7.87 -1.27
CA GLY A 183 20.21 -7.86 -0.21
C GLY A 183 19.98 -8.97 0.83
N PRO A 184 20.57 -8.89 2.03
CA PRO A 184 20.48 -9.94 3.03
C PRO A 184 19.05 -10.11 3.55
N ALA A 185 18.69 -11.36 3.83
CA ALA A 185 17.42 -11.67 4.48
C ALA A 185 17.42 -11.16 5.93
N LEU A 186 16.27 -10.65 6.35
CA LEU A 186 15.99 -10.25 7.72
C LEU A 186 14.92 -11.16 8.32
N ASP A 187 14.97 -11.34 9.63
CA ASP A 187 13.88 -11.98 10.35
C ASP A 187 12.60 -11.12 10.26
N ALA A 188 11.46 -11.74 10.02
CA ALA A 188 10.17 -11.05 9.94
C ALA A 188 9.81 -10.28 11.23
N THR A 189 10.33 -10.72 12.38
CA THR A 189 10.14 -10.05 13.69
C THR A 189 10.89 -8.72 13.77
N SER A 190 11.88 -8.48 12.90
CA SER A 190 12.61 -7.20 12.83
C SER A 190 11.83 -6.09 12.13
N LEU A 191 10.65 -6.42 11.55
CA LEU A 191 9.76 -5.41 10.97
C LEU A 191 9.20 -4.51 12.07
N VAL A 192 9.54 -3.23 12.01
CA VAL A 192 9.05 -2.22 12.96
C VAL A 192 7.53 -2.08 12.82
N ARG A 193 6.84 -1.99 13.96
CA ARG A 193 5.38 -1.85 14.01
C ARG A 193 4.97 -0.69 14.91
N ILE A 194 3.93 0.01 14.50
CA ILE A 194 3.31 1.07 15.29
C ILE A 194 2.23 0.43 16.18
N ALA A 195 2.27 0.72 17.47
CA ALA A 195 1.22 0.30 18.39
C ALA A 195 -0.03 1.19 18.21
N TYR A 196 -1.20 0.57 18.17
CA TYR A 196 -2.49 1.27 18.08
C TYR A 196 -3.58 0.44 18.75
N GLN A 197 -4.77 1.02 18.97
CA GLN A 197 -5.90 0.30 19.56
C GLN A 197 -6.54 -0.65 18.53
N PRO A 198 -6.42 -1.98 18.65
CA PRO A 198 -7.16 -2.92 17.82
C PRO A 198 -8.65 -2.81 18.07
N ALA A 199 -9.45 -3.22 17.08
CA ALA A 199 -10.89 -3.31 17.27
C ALA A 199 -11.22 -4.45 18.23
N THR A 200 -12.11 -4.19 19.19
CA THR A 200 -12.60 -5.17 20.16
C THR A 200 -14.11 -5.05 20.34
N LEU A 201 -14.75 -6.16 20.67
CA LEU A 201 -16.17 -6.21 21.04
C LEU A 201 -16.28 -6.93 22.40
N GLN A 202 -16.84 -6.24 23.38
CA GLN A 202 -17.13 -6.81 24.69
C GLN A 202 -18.61 -6.55 24.98
N ASP A 203 -19.39 -7.61 25.15
CA ASP A 203 -20.82 -7.57 25.36
C ASP A 203 -21.55 -6.70 24.30
N THR A 204 -21.98 -5.50 24.70
CA THR A 204 -22.71 -4.54 23.86
C THR A 204 -21.87 -3.32 23.46
N GLN A 205 -20.57 -3.32 23.73
CA GLN A 205 -19.68 -2.21 23.44
C GLN A 205 -18.56 -2.66 22.47
N ALA A 206 -18.51 -2.03 21.31
CA ALA A 206 -17.37 -2.10 20.42
C ALA A 206 -16.41 -0.94 20.70
N GLN A 207 -15.11 -1.20 20.57
CA GLN A 207 -14.06 -0.19 20.65
C GLN A 207 -13.14 -0.33 19.45
N GLY A 208 -12.54 0.76 19.03
CA GLY A 208 -11.55 0.74 17.96
C GLY A 208 -10.76 2.04 17.87
N ASN A 209 -9.83 2.05 16.95
CA ASN A 209 -9.03 3.21 16.58
C ASN A 209 -9.76 4.06 15.53
N ILE A 210 -9.44 5.35 15.46
CA ILE A 210 -9.79 6.26 14.37
C ILE A 210 -8.50 6.47 13.55
N PRO A 211 -8.19 5.58 12.60
CA PRO A 211 -6.91 5.63 11.89
C PRO A 211 -6.77 6.85 10.99
N VAL A 212 -7.84 7.24 10.31
CA VAL A 212 -7.86 8.39 9.41
C VAL A 212 -9.22 9.07 9.40
N LEU A 213 -9.24 10.28 8.88
CA LEU A 213 -10.44 10.96 8.43
C LEU A 213 -10.56 10.81 6.90
N ASP A 214 -11.77 10.95 6.39
CA ASP A 214 -12.00 11.21 4.98
C ASP A 214 -11.63 12.68 4.71
N ASP A 215 -10.51 12.91 4.05
CA ASP A 215 -9.86 14.22 3.98
C ASP A 215 -10.76 15.33 3.43
N ASN A 216 -11.57 15.03 2.41
CA ASN A 216 -12.42 16.01 1.78
C ASN A 216 -13.70 16.33 2.59
N TYR A 217 -14.22 15.33 3.33
CA TYR A 217 -15.55 15.42 3.94
C TYR A 217 -15.50 15.43 5.47
N GLY A 218 -14.35 15.08 6.07
CA GLY A 218 -14.20 15.00 7.52
C GLY A 218 -15.02 13.90 8.17
N ASN A 219 -15.36 12.84 7.42
CA ASN A 219 -15.96 11.66 7.98
C ASN A 219 -14.93 10.91 8.84
N VAL A 220 -15.37 10.40 9.98
CA VAL A 220 -14.52 9.62 10.89
C VAL A 220 -14.57 8.17 10.48
N TRP A 221 -13.46 7.63 10.03
CA TRP A 221 -13.31 6.22 9.73
C TRP A 221 -12.73 5.49 10.93
N THR A 222 -13.23 4.29 11.21
CA THR A 222 -12.73 3.45 12.30
C THR A 222 -12.16 2.14 11.76
N ASN A 223 -11.45 1.42 12.60
CA ASN A 223 -10.99 0.06 12.31
C ASN A 223 -11.97 -1.02 12.81
N ILE A 224 -13.22 -0.67 13.18
CA ILE A 224 -14.23 -1.62 13.66
C ILE A 224 -14.91 -2.26 12.44
N PRO A 225 -14.63 -3.53 12.10
CA PRO A 225 -15.18 -4.14 10.91
C PRO A 225 -16.65 -4.53 11.10
N LYS A 226 -17.43 -4.50 10.02
CA LYS A 226 -18.84 -4.94 10.00
C LYS A 226 -19.01 -6.35 10.56
N SER A 227 -18.07 -7.26 10.23
CA SER A 227 -18.11 -8.64 10.70
C SER A 227 -18.15 -8.76 12.23
N MET A 228 -17.45 -7.88 12.94
CA MET A 228 -17.47 -7.83 14.41
C MET A 228 -18.84 -7.43 14.98
N LEU A 229 -19.61 -6.62 14.23
CA LEU A 229 -20.91 -6.10 14.64
C LEU A 229 -22.09 -6.92 14.12
N ASN A 230 -21.86 -8.06 13.46
CA ASN A 230 -22.93 -8.89 12.88
C ASN A 230 -23.98 -9.31 13.92
N ALA A 231 -23.57 -9.63 15.14
CA ALA A 231 -24.49 -9.97 16.25
C ALA A 231 -25.43 -8.84 16.63
N TRP A 232 -25.10 -7.58 16.33
CA TRP A 232 -25.97 -6.45 16.61
C TRP A 232 -27.14 -6.34 15.63
N GLN A 233 -27.10 -7.02 14.47
CA GLN A 233 -28.14 -6.99 13.44
C GLN A 233 -28.63 -5.56 13.16
N LEU A 234 -27.67 -4.65 12.90
CA LEU A 234 -27.96 -3.22 12.72
C LEU A 234 -28.94 -3.00 11.58
N LYS A 235 -30.00 -2.24 11.86
CA LYS A 235 -31.02 -1.78 10.92
C LYS A 235 -30.97 -0.26 10.81
N VAL A 236 -31.35 0.26 9.64
CA VAL A 236 -31.50 1.71 9.46
C VAL A 236 -32.39 2.29 10.54
N GLY A 237 -31.92 3.35 11.18
CA GLY A 237 -32.60 3.99 12.31
C GLY A 237 -32.16 3.48 13.70
N ASP A 238 -31.47 2.34 13.82
CA ASP A 238 -30.90 1.90 15.10
C ASP A 238 -29.95 2.98 15.65
N ARG A 239 -30.15 3.33 16.92
CA ARG A 239 -29.37 4.41 17.55
C ARG A 239 -28.08 3.88 18.14
N LEU A 240 -26.95 4.51 17.77
CA LEU A 240 -25.63 4.20 18.31
C LEU A 240 -25.14 5.34 19.19
N ALA A 241 -24.75 5.03 20.42
CA ALA A 241 -24.05 5.97 21.29
C ALA A 241 -22.55 5.87 21.04
N LEU A 242 -21.93 7.00 20.71
CA LEU A 242 -20.53 7.13 20.30
C LEU A 242 -19.79 7.97 21.34
N ARG A 243 -18.62 7.52 21.76
CA ARG A 243 -17.69 8.27 22.62
C ARG A 243 -16.32 8.27 21.93
N ILE A 244 -15.79 9.44 21.66
CA ILE A 244 -14.52 9.61 20.95
C ILE A 244 -13.48 10.20 21.90
N PHE A 245 -12.29 9.64 21.89
CA PHE A 245 -11.20 10.00 22.81
C PHE A 245 -9.90 10.25 22.05
N LYS A 246 -9.10 11.18 22.58
CA LYS A 246 -7.66 11.29 22.28
C LYS A 246 -6.89 10.85 23.53
N GLY A 247 -6.19 9.73 23.45
CA GLY A 247 -5.64 9.04 24.61
C GLY A 247 -6.75 8.73 25.64
N GLN A 248 -6.64 9.30 26.84
CA GLN A 248 -7.67 9.15 27.90
C GLN A 248 -8.70 10.29 27.91
N ARG A 249 -8.48 11.37 27.15
CA ARG A 249 -9.36 12.54 27.14
C ARG A 249 -10.57 12.30 26.26
N LEU A 250 -11.78 12.39 26.85
CA LEU A 250 -13.02 12.40 26.08
C LEU A 250 -13.12 13.69 25.26
N VAL A 251 -13.27 13.56 23.93
CA VAL A 251 -13.37 14.68 22.97
C VAL A 251 -14.82 14.91 22.56
N ALA A 252 -15.56 13.84 22.23
CA ALA A 252 -16.92 13.96 21.76
C ALA A 252 -17.83 12.84 22.29
N ARG A 253 -19.13 13.19 22.47
CA ARG A 253 -20.24 12.25 22.68
C ARG A 253 -21.32 12.56 21.68
N VAL A 254 -21.75 11.55 20.93
CA VAL A 254 -22.76 11.72 19.89
C VAL A 254 -23.70 10.52 19.89
N ILE A 255 -24.98 10.74 19.66
CA ILE A 255 -25.92 9.67 19.32
C ILE A 255 -26.22 9.84 17.83
N ALA A 256 -25.95 8.80 17.06
CA ALA A 256 -26.17 8.77 15.61
C ALA A 256 -27.04 7.57 15.23
N PRO A 257 -28.04 7.73 14.36
CA PRO A 257 -28.72 6.59 13.77
C PRO A 257 -27.76 5.82 12.84
N PHE A 258 -27.90 4.51 12.79
CA PHE A 258 -27.28 3.71 11.75
C PHE A 258 -28.02 3.95 10.43
N ALA A 259 -27.28 4.13 9.34
CA ALA A 259 -27.78 4.46 8.02
C ALA A 259 -27.08 3.61 6.94
N ASN A 260 -27.73 3.39 5.82
CA ASN A 260 -27.10 2.78 4.64
C ASN A 260 -26.39 3.81 3.79
N SER A 261 -26.88 5.05 3.77
CA SER A 261 -26.34 6.15 3.02
C SER A 261 -26.47 7.48 3.77
N PHE A 262 -25.76 8.52 3.27
CA PHE A 262 -25.84 9.87 3.86
C PHE A 262 -27.26 10.45 3.80
N GLY A 263 -28.02 10.15 2.74
CA GLY A 263 -29.37 10.67 2.52
C GLY A 263 -30.44 10.11 3.48
N ASP A 264 -30.12 9.11 4.30
CA ASP A 264 -31.07 8.54 5.27
C ASP A 264 -31.29 9.46 6.48
N VAL A 265 -30.52 10.54 6.60
CA VAL A 265 -30.69 11.57 7.63
C VAL A 265 -30.72 12.97 7.00
N PRO A 266 -31.40 13.95 7.63
CA PRO A 266 -31.40 15.33 7.11
C PRO A 266 -30.00 15.95 7.05
N PRO A 267 -29.75 16.95 6.18
CA PRO A 267 -28.51 17.71 6.15
C PRO A 267 -28.10 18.23 7.54
N GLY A 268 -26.80 18.14 7.86
CA GLY A 268 -26.20 18.55 9.13
C GLY A 268 -26.45 17.57 10.29
N LYS A 269 -27.17 16.47 10.09
CA LYS A 269 -27.39 15.46 11.16
C LYS A 269 -26.33 14.36 11.11
N PRO A 270 -25.91 13.84 12.30
CA PRO A 270 -24.97 12.75 12.38
C PRO A 270 -25.58 11.42 11.93
N LEU A 271 -24.75 10.57 11.34
CA LEU A 271 -25.08 9.18 11.02
C LEU A 271 -23.88 8.29 11.27
N ALA A 272 -24.15 7.02 11.56
CA ALA A 272 -23.16 5.95 11.54
C ALA A 272 -23.47 5.00 10.37
N TYR A 273 -22.45 4.57 9.65
CA TYR A 273 -22.60 3.76 8.43
C TYR A 273 -21.39 2.84 8.24
N PHE A 274 -21.47 1.87 7.33
CA PHE A 274 -20.29 1.12 6.90
C PHE A 274 -19.68 1.77 5.67
N ASN A 275 -18.39 2.13 5.76
CA ASN A 275 -17.65 2.70 4.65
C ASN A 275 -17.28 1.66 3.57
N SER A 276 -16.58 2.08 2.52
CA SER A 276 -16.18 1.22 1.39
C SER A 276 -15.20 0.08 1.78
N LEU A 277 -14.55 0.17 2.94
CA LEU A 277 -13.73 -0.90 3.52
C LEU A 277 -14.53 -1.80 4.47
N MET A 278 -15.84 -1.64 4.54
CA MET A 278 -16.73 -2.36 5.44
C MET A 278 -16.40 -2.16 6.93
N ASN A 279 -15.85 -1.00 7.28
CA ASN A 279 -15.65 -0.57 8.65
C ASN A 279 -16.72 0.45 9.08
N LEU A 280 -17.09 0.41 10.36
CA LEU A 280 -18.00 1.39 10.94
C LEU A 280 -17.38 2.79 10.83
N SER A 281 -18.17 3.75 10.39
CA SER A 281 -17.77 5.14 10.20
C SER A 281 -18.84 6.09 10.66
N VAL A 282 -18.47 7.34 10.93
CA VAL A 282 -19.39 8.37 11.40
C VAL A 282 -19.24 9.62 10.55
N ALA A 283 -20.36 10.24 10.24
CA ALA A 283 -20.39 11.43 9.38
C ALA A 283 -21.47 12.43 9.82
N LEU A 284 -21.43 13.61 9.23
CA LEU A 284 -22.57 14.52 9.11
C LEU A 284 -23.04 14.52 7.67
N ASN A 285 -24.34 14.34 7.45
CA ASN A 285 -24.86 14.49 6.08
C ASN A 285 -24.65 15.94 5.59
N GLN A 286 -23.95 16.09 4.45
CA GLN A 286 -23.55 17.39 3.86
C GLN A 286 -22.80 18.31 4.85
N GLY A 287 -22.01 17.72 5.77
CA GLY A 287 -21.25 18.47 6.77
C GLY A 287 -19.90 17.79 7.08
N ASN A 288 -19.06 18.47 7.85
CA ASN A 288 -17.77 17.94 8.28
C ASN A 288 -17.83 17.58 9.77
N PHE A 289 -17.94 16.27 10.06
CA PHE A 289 -18.05 15.75 11.43
C PHE A 289 -16.80 16.08 12.25
N ALA A 290 -15.62 15.84 11.68
CA ALA A 290 -14.35 16.06 12.36
C ALA A 290 -14.19 17.51 12.82
N LYS A 291 -14.51 18.48 11.94
CA LYS A 291 -14.46 19.91 12.26
C LYS A 291 -15.44 20.32 13.34
N VAL A 292 -16.70 19.87 13.24
CA VAL A 292 -17.78 20.21 14.20
C VAL A 292 -17.50 19.67 15.59
N TYR A 293 -17.04 18.41 15.66
CA TYR A 293 -16.79 17.74 16.95
C TYR A 293 -15.33 17.79 17.40
N LYS A 294 -14.44 18.48 16.68
CA LYS A 294 -13.01 18.62 16.97
C LYS A 294 -12.31 17.26 17.10
N VAL A 295 -12.67 16.35 16.20
CA VAL A 295 -12.08 15.01 16.10
C VAL A 295 -10.97 15.03 15.06
N GLU A 296 -9.85 14.40 15.39
CA GLU A 296 -8.74 14.12 14.48
C GLU A 296 -8.57 12.60 14.36
N SER A 297 -7.50 12.15 13.75
CA SER A 297 -7.16 10.74 13.57
C SER A 297 -5.72 10.46 14.01
N GLY A 298 -5.36 9.20 14.07
CA GLY A 298 -4.02 8.76 14.46
C GLY A 298 -4.07 7.53 15.37
N ALA A 299 -2.90 6.98 15.68
CA ALA A 299 -2.78 5.79 16.52
C ALA A 299 -3.33 5.99 17.95
N ASP A 300 -3.34 7.22 18.46
CA ASP A 300 -3.82 7.60 19.80
C ASP A 300 -5.31 8.01 19.85
N TRP A 301 -6.01 8.00 18.72
CA TRP A 301 -7.44 8.28 18.66
C TRP A 301 -8.25 7.00 18.70
N ARG A 302 -9.25 6.95 19.57
CA ARG A 302 -10.13 5.78 19.72
C ARG A 302 -11.60 6.17 19.81
N ILE A 303 -12.46 5.23 19.47
CA ILE A 303 -13.91 5.34 19.57
C ILE A 303 -14.49 4.15 20.34
N GLU A 304 -15.48 4.43 21.15
CA GLU A 304 -16.38 3.45 21.80
C GLU A 304 -17.77 3.59 21.21
N VAL A 305 -18.39 2.48 20.91
CA VAL A 305 -19.71 2.41 20.26
C VAL A 305 -20.59 1.45 21.02
N ARG A 306 -21.84 1.87 21.32
CA ARG A 306 -22.88 1.00 21.89
C ARG A 306 -24.16 1.13 21.10
N LYS A 307 -24.82 0.00 20.82
CA LYS A 307 -26.19 0.00 20.31
C LYS A 307 -27.14 0.32 21.48
N LEU A 308 -27.96 1.36 21.31
CA LEU A 308 -29.02 1.69 22.25
C LEU A 308 -30.23 0.80 21.99
N ARG A 309 -30.92 0.43 23.05
CA ARG A 309 -32.18 -0.33 22.98
C ARG A 309 -33.33 0.55 22.55
#